data_90b2422e7981e1ef75820e6b273fb7b6
#
_entry.id   90b2422e7981e1ef75820e6b273fb7b6
#
_cell.length_a   1.000
_cell.length_b   1.000
_cell.length_c   1.000
_cell.angle_alpha   90.00
_cell.angle_beta   90.00
_cell.angle_gamma   90.00
#
_symmetry.space_group_name_H-M   'P 1'
#
loop_
_entity.id
_entity.type
_entity.pdbx_description
1 polymer ?
#
loop_
_entity_poly.entity_id
_entity_poly.type
_entity_poly.pdbx_seq_one_letter_code
_entity_poly.pdbx_strand_id
1 'polypeptide(L)'
;DRMWSIIEKYKATIFYTAPTAIRTFMKWGTQEPAKHDLSSLRLIGSVGEPINPEAWMWYHEHIGGSTCPIVDTWWQTETGGIMISPLPGVTVTKPGSATFPLPGVAAELVDEEGGHVSKGGGYLTLTKPWPGMLRGIWGDQQRYRETYWGRFKGRYFAGDGAKLDDDGYLWLLGRVDDVMNVSGHRISTTEVESALVSHPSVAEAAVVGANDATTGQAIIAYVTLRGGLEVDEKVLRDHVATEIGAIAKPKAIFFTPELPKTRSGKIMRRLLRDVAEGRNLGDTTTLADASVVNELQRRAAEAPAED
;
A
#
# COMPACT_ATOMS: atom_id res chain seq x y z
N ASP A 1 -20.79 2.56 12.61
CA ASP A 1 -20.54 3.71 13.53
C ASP A 1 -19.55 3.41 14.68
N ARG A 2 -19.22 2.13 14.92
CA ARG A 2 -18.48 1.66 16.10
C ARG A 2 -17.25 2.51 16.47
N MET A 3 -16.40 2.85 15.48
CA MET A 3 -15.18 3.63 15.75
C MET A 3 -15.51 5.03 16.25
N TRP A 4 -16.48 5.66 15.63
CA TRP A 4 -16.90 7.02 15.95
C TRP A 4 -17.56 7.10 17.32
N SER A 5 -18.42 6.14 17.65
CA SER A 5 -19.05 6.05 18.97
C SER A 5 -18.04 5.78 20.11
N ILE A 6 -16.96 5.03 19.84
CA ILE A 6 -15.86 4.83 20.79
C ILE A 6 -15.09 6.14 21.01
N ILE A 7 -14.75 6.86 19.94
CA ILE A 7 -14.03 8.14 20.02
C ILE A 7 -14.86 9.13 20.85
N GLU A 8 -16.13 9.28 20.52
CA GLU A 8 -17.05 10.18 21.23
C GLU A 8 -17.21 9.79 22.70
N LYS A 9 -17.51 8.52 22.97
CA LYS A 9 -17.79 8.02 24.33
C LYS A 9 -16.60 8.14 25.27
N TYR A 10 -15.41 7.79 24.79
CA TYR A 10 -14.20 7.74 25.61
C TYR A 10 -13.31 8.97 25.44
N LYS A 11 -13.74 9.95 24.62
CA LYS A 11 -12.97 11.15 24.31
C LYS A 11 -11.55 10.81 23.88
N ALA A 12 -11.43 9.82 22.96
CA ALA A 12 -10.15 9.42 22.42
C ALA A 12 -9.46 10.61 21.76
N THR A 13 -8.18 10.79 22.05
CA THR A 13 -7.40 11.94 21.54
C THR A 13 -6.56 11.61 20.34
N ILE A 14 -6.34 10.32 20.06
CA ILE A 14 -5.54 9.82 18.93
C ILE A 14 -6.32 8.70 18.26
N PHE A 15 -6.45 8.79 16.94
CA PHE A 15 -7.00 7.71 16.12
C PHE A 15 -5.96 7.25 15.09
N TYR A 16 -5.48 6.02 15.21
CA TYR A 16 -4.42 5.44 14.41
C TYR A 16 -4.89 4.14 13.78
N THR A 17 -4.92 4.08 12.44
CA THR A 17 -5.52 2.98 11.70
C THR A 17 -4.82 2.73 10.37
N ALA A 18 -5.24 1.69 9.63
CA ALA A 18 -4.68 1.35 8.33
C ALA A 18 -5.39 2.09 7.18
N PRO A 19 -4.69 2.43 6.08
CA PRO A 19 -5.31 2.98 4.87
C PRO A 19 -6.47 2.16 4.31
N THR A 20 -6.40 0.84 4.38
CA THR A 20 -7.52 -0.04 4.01
C THR A 20 -8.79 0.24 4.83
N ALA A 21 -8.68 0.50 6.13
CA ALA A 21 -9.82 0.89 6.95
C ALA A 21 -10.36 2.27 6.54
N ILE A 22 -9.48 3.23 6.27
CA ILE A 22 -9.85 4.58 5.81
C ILE A 22 -10.63 4.48 4.49
N ARG A 23 -10.12 3.73 3.51
CA ARG A 23 -10.84 3.50 2.23
C ARG A 23 -12.19 2.84 2.43
N THR A 24 -12.31 1.93 3.40
CA THR A 24 -13.60 1.32 3.77
C THR A 24 -14.57 2.37 4.33
N PHE A 25 -14.08 3.27 5.20
CA PHE A 25 -14.89 4.36 5.72
C PHE A 25 -15.32 5.33 4.62
N MET A 26 -14.44 5.68 3.68
CA MET A 26 -14.77 6.46 2.49
C MET A 26 -15.91 5.84 1.68
N LYS A 27 -15.85 4.51 1.46
CA LYS A 27 -16.91 3.77 0.74
C LYS A 27 -18.25 3.85 1.45
N TRP A 28 -18.27 3.85 2.79
CA TRP A 28 -19.49 3.99 3.58
C TRP A 28 -20.00 5.42 3.67
N GLY A 29 -19.16 6.39 3.28
CA GLY A 29 -19.49 7.81 3.26
C GLY A 29 -19.30 8.51 4.59
N THR A 30 -19.67 9.80 4.61
CA THR A 30 -19.43 10.70 5.72
C THR A 30 -20.56 10.78 6.73
N GLN A 31 -21.70 10.14 6.46
CA GLN A 31 -22.91 10.26 7.28
C GLN A 31 -22.74 9.71 8.68
N GLU A 32 -22.04 8.59 8.82
CA GLU A 32 -21.83 7.98 10.14
C GLU A 32 -20.86 8.77 11.03
N PRO A 33 -19.65 9.14 10.57
CA PRO A 33 -18.78 9.99 11.39
C PRO A 33 -19.41 11.34 11.73
N ALA A 34 -20.22 11.93 10.84
CA ALA A 34 -20.88 13.22 11.10
C ALA A 34 -21.96 13.20 12.21
N LYS A 35 -22.41 12.02 12.66
CA LYS A 35 -23.34 11.87 13.79
C LYS A 35 -22.66 11.93 15.15
N HIS A 36 -21.33 11.91 15.20
CA HIS A 36 -20.55 11.77 16.42
C HIS A 36 -19.65 12.97 16.67
N ASP A 37 -19.45 13.29 17.95
CA ASP A 37 -18.49 14.32 18.36
C ASP A 37 -17.07 13.76 18.35
N LEU A 38 -16.31 14.08 17.29
CA LEU A 38 -14.91 13.70 17.13
C LEU A 38 -13.94 14.80 17.60
N SER A 39 -14.42 15.88 18.21
CA SER A 39 -13.61 17.05 18.59
C SER A 39 -12.53 16.77 19.63
N SER A 40 -12.59 15.62 20.31
CA SER A 40 -11.52 15.16 21.20
C SER A 40 -10.25 14.72 20.49
N LEU A 41 -10.33 14.42 19.17
CA LEU A 41 -9.15 14.04 18.39
C LEU A 41 -8.21 15.23 18.23
N ARG A 42 -6.95 15.02 18.54
CA ARG A 42 -5.84 15.96 18.35
C ARG A 42 -4.74 15.44 17.45
N LEU A 43 -4.78 14.16 17.10
CA LEU A 43 -3.86 13.50 16.18
C LEU A 43 -4.57 12.32 15.51
N ILE A 44 -4.42 12.22 14.21
CA ILE A 44 -4.82 11.02 13.46
C ILE A 44 -3.61 10.47 12.71
N GLY A 45 -3.62 9.18 12.40
CA GLY A 45 -2.47 8.58 11.72
C GLY A 45 -2.81 7.34 10.93
N SER A 46 -1.92 7.00 10.00
CA SER A 46 -2.01 5.82 9.15
C SER A 46 -0.78 4.93 9.27
N VAL A 47 -0.97 3.63 9.07
CA VAL A 47 0.06 2.61 9.26
C VAL A 47 -0.22 1.33 8.48
N GLY A 48 0.84 0.59 8.16
CA GLY A 48 0.79 -0.79 7.66
C GLY A 48 0.83 -0.93 6.15
N GLU A 49 0.48 0.08 5.42
CA GLU A 49 0.59 0.19 3.96
C GLU A 49 0.69 1.66 3.54
N PRO A 50 1.18 1.97 2.33
CA PRO A 50 1.13 3.34 1.82
C PRO A 50 -0.31 3.84 1.71
N ILE A 51 -0.53 5.11 2.08
CA ILE A 51 -1.82 5.78 1.92
C ILE A 51 -1.81 6.64 0.64
N ASN A 52 -2.86 6.54 -0.16
CA ASN A 52 -3.01 7.42 -1.30
C ASN A 52 -3.46 8.83 -0.89
N PRO A 53 -3.10 9.87 -1.66
CA PRO A 53 -3.43 11.26 -1.34
C PRO A 53 -4.93 11.51 -1.12
N GLU A 54 -5.80 10.87 -1.90
CA GLU A 54 -7.25 11.02 -1.79
C GLU A 54 -7.76 10.51 -0.43
N ALA A 55 -7.35 9.32 -0.01
CA ALA A 55 -7.72 8.76 1.29
C ALA A 55 -7.14 9.59 2.45
N TRP A 56 -5.93 10.12 2.27
CA TRP A 56 -5.29 11.02 3.24
C TRP A 56 -6.11 12.31 3.40
N MET A 57 -6.52 12.95 2.30
CA MET A 57 -7.34 14.18 2.32
C MET A 57 -8.71 13.91 2.94
N TRP A 58 -9.39 12.83 2.54
CA TRP A 58 -10.67 12.46 3.14
C TRP A 58 -10.57 12.26 4.64
N TYR A 59 -9.53 11.57 5.10
CA TYR A 59 -9.27 11.31 6.51
C TYR A 59 -9.01 12.59 7.29
N HIS A 60 -8.24 13.51 6.70
CA HIS A 60 -7.97 14.83 7.26
C HIS A 60 -9.26 15.68 7.41
N GLU A 61 -10.07 15.73 6.36
CA GLU A 61 -11.25 16.57 6.31
C GLU A 61 -12.37 16.04 7.18
N HIS A 62 -12.73 14.77 7.03
CA HIS A 62 -13.95 14.23 7.62
C HIS A 62 -13.76 13.62 9.01
N ILE A 63 -12.56 13.17 9.35
CA ILE A 63 -12.27 12.60 10.66
C ILE A 63 -11.43 13.56 11.49
N GLY A 64 -10.44 14.19 10.89
CA GLY A 64 -9.58 15.17 11.55
C GLY A 64 -10.14 16.59 11.62
N GLY A 65 -11.32 16.84 11.05
CA GLY A 65 -11.97 18.16 11.03
C GLY A 65 -11.12 19.25 10.40
N SER A 66 -10.26 18.92 9.46
CA SER A 66 -9.29 19.80 8.76
C SER A 66 -8.30 20.53 9.68
N THR A 67 -8.23 20.16 10.96
CA THR A 67 -7.35 20.78 11.94
C THR A 67 -6.40 19.80 12.62
N CYS A 68 -6.80 18.53 12.69
CA CYS A 68 -6.02 17.48 13.30
C CYS A 68 -4.84 17.11 12.39
N PRO A 69 -3.59 17.18 12.86
CA PRO A 69 -2.46 16.73 12.05
C PRO A 69 -2.55 15.24 11.76
N ILE A 70 -2.09 14.84 10.57
CA ILE A 70 -1.94 13.44 10.18
C ILE A 70 -0.49 13.03 10.27
N VAL A 71 -0.22 11.88 10.88
CA VAL A 71 1.05 11.18 10.80
C VAL A 71 0.88 9.93 9.94
N ASP A 72 1.46 9.95 8.75
CA ASP A 72 1.64 8.74 7.95
C ASP A 72 2.97 8.10 8.35
N THR A 73 2.92 6.86 8.84
CA THR A 73 4.05 6.26 9.53
C THR A 73 4.56 5.03 8.79
N TRP A 74 5.88 4.92 8.70
CA TRP A 74 6.51 3.69 8.28
C TRP A 74 7.28 3.04 9.42
N TRP A 75 6.99 1.79 9.65
CA TRP A 75 7.69 0.91 10.56
C TRP A 75 7.38 -0.56 10.24
N GLN A 76 8.13 -1.45 10.84
CA GLN A 76 7.93 -2.89 10.74
C GLN A 76 7.95 -3.50 12.14
N THR A 77 7.44 -4.71 12.30
CA THR A 77 7.61 -5.50 13.54
C THR A 77 9.09 -5.55 13.94
N GLU A 78 9.95 -5.70 12.95
CA GLU A 78 11.41 -5.81 13.06
C GLU A 78 12.07 -4.51 13.51
N THR A 79 11.47 -3.36 13.26
CA THR A 79 12.02 -2.08 13.71
C THR A 79 11.69 -1.76 15.17
N GLY A 80 10.68 -2.43 15.74
CA GLY A 80 10.26 -2.25 17.13
C GLY A 80 9.63 -0.90 17.43
N GLY A 81 9.44 -0.04 16.42
CA GLY A 81 8.82 1.28 16.53
C GLY A 81 8.85 2.04 15.22
N ILE A 82 8.23 3.21 15.21
CA ILE A 82 8.14 4.10 14.04
C ILE A 82 9.54 4.62 13.69
N MET A 83 9.88 4.55 12.40
CA MET A 83 11.17 4.97 11.86
C MET A 83 11.03 6.23 10.98
N ILE A 84 9.95 6.34 10.21
CA ILE A 84 9.68 7.46 9.31
C ILE A 84 8.28 7.98 9.63
N SER A 85 8.16 9.29 9.88
CA SER A 85 6.90 9.94 10.21
C SER A 85 7.06 11.46 10.23
N PRO A 86 6.04 12.24 9.85
CA PRO A 86 6.04 13.66 10.16
C PRO A 86 6.01 13.89 11.68
N LEU A 87 6.63 14.99 12.12
CA LEU A 87 6.52 15.49 13.47
C LEU A 87 5.38 16.52 13.53
N PRO A 88 4.28 16.26 14.26
CA PRO A 88 3.16 17.19 14.36
C PRO A 88 3.59 18.57 14.81
N GLY A 89 3.13 19.61 14.11
CA GLY A 89 3.49 21.00 14.39
C GLY A 89 4.89 21.44 13.91
N VAL A 90 5.70 20.52 13.38
CA VAL A 90 7.07 20.79 12.89
C VAL A 90 7.20 20.51 11.39
N THR A 91 6.74 19.34 10.96
CA THR A 91 6.88 18.90 9.56
C THR A 91 5.69 19.38 8.74
N VAL A 92 5.97 20.07 7.63
CA VAL A 92 4.97 20.31 6.58
C VAL A 92 4.66 18.98 5.92
N THR A 93 3.39 18.57 5.89
CA THR A 93 2.98 17.28 5.34
C THR A 93 2.64 17.39 3.85
N LYS A 94 2.91 16.32 3.12
CA LYS A 94 2.42 16.10 1.75
C LYS A 94 1.49 14.87 1.79
N PRO A 95 0.25 14.97 1.33
CA PRO A 95 -0.69 13.85 1.34
C PRO A 95 -0.10 12.59 0.68
N GLY A 96 0.00 11.50 1.44
CA GLY A 96 0.56 10.22 0.97
C GLY A 96 2.06 10.04 1.20
N SER A 97 2.79 11.05 1.68
CA SER A 97 4.21 10.92 2.05
C SER A 97 4.39 10.60 3.53
N ALA A 98 5.25 9.63 3.84
CA ALA A 98 5.70 9.38 5.22
C ALA A 98 6.72 10.43 5.71
N THR A 99 7.13 11.34 4.86
CA THR A 99 7.98 12.52 5.08
C THR A 99 9.44 12.21 5.37
N PHE A 100 9.88 12.24 6.64
CA PHE A 100 11.31 12.16 6.99
C PHE A 100 11.57 11.07 8.05
N PRO A 101 12.78 10.50 8.08
CA PRO A 101 13.20 9.67 9.20
C PRO A 101 13.12 10.43 10.52
N LEU A 102 12.67 9.75 11.57
CA LEU A 102 12.68 10.32 12.91
C LEU A 102 14.12 10.62 13.39
N PRO A 103 14.30 11.60 14.30
CA PRO A 103 15.62 11.90 14.87
C PRO A 103 16.33 10.65 15.39
N GLY A 104 17.56 10.43 14.92
CA GLY A 104 18.37 9.24 15.27
C GLY A 104 18.21 8.06 14.30
N VAL A 105 17.24 8.09 13.41
CA VAL A 105 17.07 7.07 12.35
C VAL A 105 17.86 7.48 11.11
N ALA A 106 18.71 6.58 10.63
CA ALA A 106 19.50 6.79 9.42
C ALA A 106 18.92 5.94 8.27
N ALA A 107 17.91 6.47 7.57
CA ALA A 107 17.34 5.86 6.39
C ALA A 107 18.05 6.34 5.12
N GLU A 108 18.19 5.44 4.14
CA GLU A 108 18.84 5.68 2.86
C GLU A 108 18.15 4.89 1.77
N LEU A 109 18.03 5.47 0.56
CA LEU A 109 17.65 4.72 -0.63
C LEU A 109 18.89 4.26 -1.38
N VAL A 110 18.85 3.02 -1.85
CA VAL A 110 19.92 2.43 -2.65
C VAL A 110 19.36 1.79 -3.94
N ASP A 111 20.19 1.75 -4.96
CA ASP A 111 19.93 1.00 -6.19
C ASP A 111 20.14 -0.53 -6.02
N GLU A 112 20.09 -1.29 -7.10
CA GLU A 112 20.27 -2.75 -7.08
C GLU A 112 21.67 -3.18 -6.65
N GLU A 113 22.67 -2.38 -6.95
CA GLU A 113 24.07 -2.58 -6.62
C GLU A 113 24.45 -2.06 -5.22
N GLY A 114 23.52 -1.40 -4.55
CA GLY A 114 23.72 -0.79 -3.23
C GLY A 114 24.33 0.63 -3.30
N GLY A 115 24.35 1.26 -4.46
CA GLY A 115 24.72 2.65 -4.65
C GLY A 115 23.68 3.59 -4.06
N HIS A 116 24.10 4.74 -3.52
CA HIS A 116 23.21 5.73 -2.94
C HIS A 116 22.32 6.40 -4.00
N VAL A 117 21.01 6.47 -3.73
CA VAL A 117 20.02 7.16 -4.56
C VAL A 117 19.61 8.46 -3.86
N SER A 118 20.00 9.60 -4.43
CA SER A 118 19.68 10.93 -3.90
C SER A 118 18.34 11.50 -4.39
N LYS A 119 17.76 10.92 -5.46
CA LYS A 119 16.49 11.34 -6.07
C LYS A 119 15.85 10.18 -6.82
N GLY A 120 14.53 10.08 -6.75
CA GLY A 120 13.78 9.00 -7.42
C GLY A 120 13.65 7.75 -6.58
N GLY A 121 13.33 6.63 -7.22
CA GLY A 121 13.01 5.36 -6.57
C GLY A 121 14.22 4.50 -6.23
N GLY A 122 14.17 3.81 -5.09
CA GLY A 122 15.19 2.87 -4.65
C GLY A 122 14.68 1.90 -3.60
N TYR A 123 15.59 1.08 -3.09
CA TYR A 123 15.35 0.19 -1.97
C TYR A 123 15.57 0.93 -0.65
N LEU A 124 14.58 0.89 0.23
CA LEU A 124 14.70 1.51 1.55
C LEU A 124 15.61 0.66 2.45
N THR A 125 16.64 1.28 2.97
CA THR A 125 17.59 0.66 3.91
C THR A 125 17.79 1.54 5.14
N LEU A 126 18.18 0.91 6.28
CA LEU A 126 18.63 1.61 7.47
C LEU A 126 20.11 1.34 7.67
N THR A 127 20.91 2.41 7.81
CA THR A 127 22.37 2.35 7.77
C THR A 127 23.02 2.36 9.15
N LYS A 128 22.26 2.64 10.22
CA LYS A 128 22.73 2.65 11.59
C LYS A 128 21.81 1.84 12.50
N PRO A 129 22.32 1.18 13.54
CA PRO A 129 21.49 0.52 14.52
C PRO A 129 20.64 1.54 15.31
N TRP A 130 19.51 1.08 15.82
CA TRP A 130 18.59 1.86 16.67
C TRP A 130 18.14 1.00 17.87
N PRO A 131 17.63 1.59 18.97
CA PRO A 131 17.33 0.86 20.21
C PRO A 131 16.35 -0.30 20.06
N GLY A 132 15.30 -0.15 19.22
CA GLY A 132 14.25 -1.15 18.99
C GLY A 132 14.58 -2.21 17.94
N MET A 133 15.81 -2.20 17.39
CA MET A 133 16.21 -3.07 16.29
C MET A 133 16.06 -4.56 16.62
N LEU A 134 15.51 -5.33 15.68
CA LEU A 134 15.45 -6.79 15.72
C LEU A 134 16.84 -7.40 15.92
N ARG A 135 16.97 -8.31 16.87
CA ARG A 135 18.24 -9.00 17.19
C ARG A 135 18.34 -10.42 16.64
N GLY A 136 17.25 -10.93 16.09
CA GLY A 136 17.19 -12.28 15.51
C GLY A 136 15.79 -12.78 15.32
N ILE A 137 15.67 -13.93 14.67
CA ILE A 137 14.44 -14.74 14.57
C ILE A 137 14.61 -15.92 15.53
N TRP A 138 13.60 -16.19 16.35
CA TRP A 138 13.65 -17.28 17.31
C TRP A 138 13.90 -18.62 16.60
N GLY A 139 14.99 -19.30 17.00
CA GLY A 139 15.37 -20.59 16.43
C GLY A 139 15.95 -20.55 15.01
N ASP A 140 16.04 -19.37 14.35
CA ASP A 140 16.47 -19.27 12.96
C ASP A 140 17.35 -18.02 12.68
N GLN A 141 18.57 -18.06 13.18
CA GLN A 141 19.54 -16.98 12.99
C GLN A 141 20.04 -16.87 11.54
N GLN A 142 20.01 -17.97 10.80
CA GLN A 142 20.41 -17.95 9.39
C GLN A 142 19.41 -17.13 8.58
N ARG A 143 18.13 -17.41 8.71
CA ARG A 143 17.06 -16.65 8.05
C ARG A 143 17.10 -15.17 8.40
N TYR A 144 17.37 -14.81 9.67
CA TYR A 144 17.56 -13.42 10.09
C TYR A 144 18.66 -12.72 9.27
N ARG A 145 19.82 -13.35 9.12
CA ARG A 145 20.94 -12.77 8.37
C ARG A 145 20.64 -12.67 6.87
N GLU A 146 20.09 -13.71 6.29
CA GLU A 146 19.78 -13.76 4.86
C GLU A 146 18.70 -12.75 4.49
N THR A 147 17.63 -12.66 5.29
CA THR A 147 16.47 -11.79 4.99
C THR A 147 16.80 -10.31 5.11
N TYR A 148 17.46 -9.91 6.20
CA TYR A 148 17.60 -8.49 6.54
C TYR A 148 18.98 -7.91 6.26
N TRP A 149 20.02 -8.75 6.09
CA TRP A 149 21.40 -8.31 5.96
C TRP A 149 22.13 -8.90 4.75
N GLY A 150 21.53 -9.87 4.08
CA GLY A 150 22.16 -10.59 2.97
C GLY A 150 22.27 -9.77 1.70
N ARG A 151 21.30 -8.91 1.42
CA ARG A 151 21.23 -8.18 0.15
C ARG A 151 22.21 -7.01 0.08
N PHE A 152 22.29 -6.19 1.12
CA PHE A 152 23.16 -4.99 1.16
C PHE A 152 24.06 -5.05 2.38
N LYS A 153 25.37 -5.19 2.15
CA LYS A 153 26.36 -5.35 3.21
C LYS A 153 26.36 -4.15 4.15
N GLY A 154 26.16 -4.40 5.45
CA GLY A 154 26.20 -3.39 6.50
C GLY A 154 24.96 -2.49 6.58
N ARG A 155 23.89 -2.81 5.84
CA ARG A 155 22.61 -2.10 5.86
C ARG A 155 21.47 -3.06 6.19
N TYR A 156 20.58 -2.64 7.06
CA TYR A 156 19.31 -3.34 7.26
C TYR A 156 18.43 -3.12 6.04
N PHE A 157 18.03 -4.20 5.40
CA PHE A 157 17.15 -4.16 4.24
C PHE A 157 15.69 -4.35 4.68
N ALA A 158 14.87 -3.31 4.54
CA ALA A 158 13.48 -3.33 4.97
C ALA A 158 12.57 -4.23 4.11
N GLY A 159 13.00 -4.55 2.88
CA GLY A 159 12.16 -5.22 1.89
C GLY A 159 11.08 -4.31 1.30
N ASP A 160 11.18 -3.01 1.53
CA ASP A 160 10.29 -1.98 1.00
C ASP A 160 11.02 -1.10 -0.02
N GLY A 161 10.28 -0.66 -1.05
CA GLY A 161 10.70 0.38 -1.97
C GLY A 161 10.20 1.73 -1.50
N ALA A 162 10.98 2.78 -1.80
CA ALA A 162 10.56 4.15 -1.58
C ALA A 162 11.13 5.07 -2.68
N LYS A 163 10.59 6.29 -2.79
CA LYS A 163 11.16 7.34 -3.64
C LYS A 163 11.42 8.60 -2.82
N LEU A 164 12.44 9.35 -3.21
CA LEU A 164 12.69 10.71 -2.76
C LEU A 164 12.18 11.69 -3.80
N ASP A 165 11.41 12.69 -3.36
CA ASP A 165 11.06 13.83 -4.20
C ASP A 165 12.13 14.93 -4.16
N ASP A 166 11.89 16.02 -4.87
CA ASP A 166 12.84 17.14 -4.98
C ASP A 166 13.07 17.88 -3.65
N ASP A 167 12.14 17.77 -2.71
CA ASP A 167 12.25 18.37 -1.38
C ASP A 167 12.81 17.36 -0.34
N GLY A 168 13.19 16.16 -0.77
CA GLY A 168 13.75 15.10 0.09
C GLY A 168 12.72 14.31 0.90
N TYR A 169 11.46 14.42 0.55
CA TYR A 169 10.40 13.65 1.20
C TYR A 169 10.39 12.18 0.75
N LEU A 170 10.23 11.26 1.70
CA LEU A 170 10.11 9.83 1.45
C LEU A 170 8.66 9.45 1.15
N TRP A 171 8.47 8.81 0.01
CA TRP A 171 7.22 8.22 -0.44
C TRP A 171 7.38 6.72 -0.47
N LEU A 172 6.64 6.00 0.37
CA LEU A 172 6.69 4.54 0.41
C LEU A 172 5.97 3.98 -0.81
N LEU A 173 6.61 3.04 -1.51
CA LEU A 173 6.05 2.37 -2.68
C LEU A 173 5.48 0.98 -2.35
N GLY A 174 5.63 0.55 -1.08
CA GLY A 174 5.25 -0.77 -0.62
C GLY A 174 6.39 -1.78 -0.70
N ARG A 175 6.05 -3.06 -0.62
CA ARG A 175 7.03 -4.16 -0.67
C ARG A 175 7.73 -4.18 -2.02
N VAL A 176 9.02 -4.47 -2.01
CA VAL A 176 9.83 -4.59 -3.25
C VAL A 176 9.22 -5.63 -4.19
N ASP A 177 8.66 -6.70 -3.64
CA ASP A 177 7.96 -7.75 -4.39
C ASP A 177 6.65 -7.27 -5.04
N ASP A 178 6.12 -6.13 -4.57
CA ASP A 178 4.89 -5.49 -5.07
C ASP A 178 5.19 -4.27 -5.99
N VAL A 179 6.47 -3.92 -6.20
CA VAL A 179 6.89 -2.95 -7.22
C VAL A 179 7.09 -3.67 -8.54
N MET A 180 6.35 -3.23 -9.55
CA MET A 180 6.42 -3.80 -10.90
C MET A 180 7.52 -3.12 -11.70
N ASN A 181 8.23 -3.91 -12.53
CA ASN A 181 9.19 -3.38 -13.48
C ASN A 181 8.60 -3.53 -14.90
N VAL A 182 8.00 -2.47 -15.39
CA VAL A 182 7.34 -2.41 -16.70
C VAL A 182 8.23 -1.62 -17.65
N SER A 183 8.79 -2.28 -18.67
CA SER A 183 9.70 -1.64 -19.64
C SER A 183 10.82 -0.82 -18.99
N GLY A 184 11.40 -1.32 -17.88
CA GLY A 184 12.46 -0.64 -17.15
C GLY A 184 12.01 0.44 -16.16
N HIS A 185 10.71 0.71 -16.09
CA HIS A 185 10.15 1.67 -15.12
C HIS A 185 9.62 0.95 -13.89
N ARG A 186 9.92 1.48 -12.70
CA ARG A 186 9.41 0.97 -11.43
C ARG A 186 8.08 1.64 -11.12
N ILE A 187 7.02 0.85 -11.17
CA ILE A 187 5.63 1.29 -10.93
C ILE A 187 5.13 0.61 -9.66
N SER A 188 4.63 1.41 -8.72
CA SER A 188 4.00 0.87 -7.51
C SER A 188 2.64 0.29 -7.81
N THR A 189 2.36 -0.91 -7.32
CA THR A 189 1.00 -1.49 -7.37
C THR A 189 0.00 -0.55 -6.72
N THR A 190 0.36 0.07 -5.59
CA THR A 190 -0.48 1.00 -4.84
C THR A 190 -0.83 2.26 -5.63
N GLU A 191 0.09 2.77 -6.46
CA GLU A 191 -0.16 3.94 -7.31
C GLU A 191 -1.24 3.63 -8.37
N VAL A 192 -1.15 2.48 -9.02
CA VAL A 192 -2.16 2.02 -9.99
C VAL A 192 -3.48 1.68 -9.30
N GLU A 193 -3.45 1.05 -8.13
CA GLU A 193 -4.65 0.79 -7.32
C GLU A 193 -5.36 2.10 -6.95
N SER A 194 -4.60 3.13 -6.58
CA SER A 194 -5.15 4.45 -6.25
C SER A 194 -5.84 5.10 -7.43
N ALA A 195 -5.21 5.07 -8.61
CA ALA A 195 -5.82 5.57 -9.83
C ALA A 195 -7.11 4.81 -10.19
N LEU A 196 -7.14 3.48 -10.02
CA LEU A 196 -8.36 2.72 -10.25
C LEU A 196 -9.47 3.08 -9.25
N VAL A 197 -9.14 3.22 -7.96
CA VAL A 197 -10.11 3.54 -6.90
C VAL A 197 -10.63 4.98 -7.00
N SER A 198 -9.90 5.91 -7.61
CA SER A 198 -10.38 7.28 -7.87
C SER A 198 -11.54 7.31 -8.88
N HIS A 199 -11.70 6.27 -9.70
CA HIS A 199 -12.84 6.18 -10.60
C HIS A 199 -14.15 5.91 -9.82
N PRO A 200 -15.25 6.66 -10.08
CA PRO A 200 -16.50 6.57 -9.29
C PRO A 200 -17.12 5.17 -9.21
N SER A 201 -16.95 4.33 -10.24
CA SER A 201 -17.51 2.98 -10.29
C SER A 201 -16.70 1.95 -9.51
N VAL A 202 -15.47 2.26 -9.08
CA VAL A 202 -14.58 1.30 -8.42
C VAL A 202 -14.72 1.38 -6.91
N ALA A 203 -14.95 0.23 -6.28
CA ALA A 203 -15.01 0.11 -4.82
C ALA A 203 -13.66 -0.25 -4.22
N GLU A 204 -13.00 -1.26 -4.81
CA GLU A 204 -11.68 -1.74 -4.41
C GLU A 204 -10.89 -2.17 -5.65
N ALA A 205 -9.58 -2.06 -5.57
CA ALA A 205 -8.67 -2.57 -6.58
C ALA A 205 -7.45 -3.24 -5.93
N ALA A 206 -6.93 -4.28 -6.57
CA ALA A 206 -5.65 -4.86 -6.26
C ALA A 206 -4.87 -5.07 -7.55
N VAL A 207 -3.60 -4.72 -7.54
CA VAL A 207 -2.74 -4.78 -8.72
C VAL A 207 -1.55 -5.68 -8.45
N VAL A 208 -1.15 -6.44 -9.47
CA VAL A 208 0.04 -7.29 -9.45
C VAL A 208 0.81 -7.18 -10.76
N GLY A 209 2.12 -7.35 -10.70
CA GLY A 209 2.93 -7.59 -11.89
C GLY A 209 2.88 -9.07 -12.24
N ALA A 210 2.59 -9.40 -13.49
CA ALA A 210 2.72 -10.73 -14.07
C ALA A 210 3.84 -10.75 -15.10
N ASN A 211 4.50 -11.88 -15.29
CA ASN A 211 5.55 -12.01 -16.28
C ASN A 211 5.04 -11.72 -17.70
N ASP A 212 5.78 -10.92 -18.44
CA ASP A 212 5.44 -10.50 -19.80
C ASP A 212 6.69 -10.49 -20.69
N ALA A 213 6.60 -11.13 -21.84
CA ALA A 213 7.73 -11.31 -22.74
C ALA A 213 8.24 -9.99 -23.36
N THR A 214 7.37 -8.98 -23.48
CA THR A 214 7.69 -7.71 -24.14
C THR A 214 8.15 -6.65 -23.15
N THR A 215 7.48 -6.54 -22.02
CA THR A 215 7.68 -5.45 -21.03
C THR A 215 8.43 -5.90 -19.79
N GLY A 216 8.81 -7.19 -19.69
CA GLY A 216 9.35 -7.83 -18.50
C GLY A 216 8.25 -8.18 -17.52
N GLN A 217 7.45 -7.20 -17.11
CA GLN A 217 6.21 -7.41 -16.37
C GLN A 217 5.07 -6.60 -16.98
N ALA A 218 3.86 -7.20 -17.00
CA ALA A 218 2.61 -6.53 -17.32
C ALA A 218 1.84 -6.23 -16.05
N ILE A 219 1.13 -5.11 -16.05
CA ILE A 219 0.24 -4.69 -14.96
C ILE A 219 -1.08 -5.43 -15.10
N ILE A 220 -1.45 -6.23 -14.10
CA ILE A 220 -2.73 -6.93 -14.03
C ILE A 220 -3.50 -6.38 -12.84
N ALA A 221 -4.74 -5.93 -13.10
CA ALA A 221 -5.60 -5.38 -12.07
C ALA A 221 -6.80 -6.29 -11.78
N TYR A 222 -7.17 -6.37 -10.51
CA TYR A 222 -8.40 -7.02 -10.04
C TYR A 222 -9.26 -5.95 -9.39
N VAL A 223 -10.49 -5.79 -9.88
CA VAL A 223 -11.35 -4.66 -9.53
C VAL A 223 -12.70 -5.15 -9.03
N THR A 224 -13.11 -4.63 -7.88
CA THR A 224 -14.47 -4.77 -7.36
C THR A 224 -15.23 -3.48 -7.62
N LEU A 225 -16.35 -3.56 -8.32
CA LEU A 225 -17.19 -2.41 -8.60
C LEU A 225 -18.10 -2.07 -7.42
N ARG A 226 -18.51 -0.82 -7.33
CA ARG A 226 -19.57 -0.39 -6.41
C ARG A 226 -20.89 -1.03 -6.83
N GLY A 227 -21.71 -1.43 -5.87
CA GLY A 227 -22.93 -2.17 -6.12
C GLY A 227 -23.85 -1.51 -7.16
N GLY A 228 -24.26 -2.28 -8.15
CA GLY A 228 -25.16 -1.82 -9.22
C GLY A 228 -24.53 -0.96 -10.31
N LEU A 229 -23.21 -0.72 -10.26
CA LEU A 229 -22.50 0.00 -11.31
C LEU A 229 -21.78 -0.97 -12.25
N GLU A 230 -21.74 -0.61 -13.53
CA GLU A 230 -20.99 -1.28 -14.57
C GLU A 230 -20.01 -0.28 -15.19
N VAL A 231 -18.87 -0.76 -15.64
CA VAL A 231 -17.86 0.03 -16.36
C VAL A 231 -17.09 -0.90 -17.28
N ASP A 232 -16.78 -0.42 -18.47
CA ASP A 232 -15.94 -1.13 -19.42
C ASP A 232 -14.47 -1.14 -18.96
N GLU A 233 -13.79 -2.25 -19.16
CA GLU A 233 -12.35 -2.40 -18.86
C GLU A 233 -11.52 -1.29 -19.51
N LYS A 234 -11.83 -0.97 -20.78
CA LYS A 234 -11.11 0.07 -21.52
C LYS A 234 -11.22 1.43 -20.84
N VAL A 235 -12.37 1.77 -20.27
CA VAL A 235 -12.58 3.05 -19.56
C VAL A 235 -11.66 3.13 -18.34
N LEU A 236 -11.55 2.08 -17.56
CA LEU A 236 -10.65 2.05 -16.40
C LEU A 236 -9.18 2.06 -16.80
N ARG A 237 -8.80 1.36 -17.86
CA ARG A 237 -7.44 1.37 -18.41
C ARG A 237 -7.05 2.77 -18.89
N ASP A 238 -7.93 3.46 -19.59
CA ASP A 238 -7.70 4.82 -20.07
C ASP A 238 -7.69 5.83 -18.91
N HIS A 239 -8.50 5.62 -17.90
CA HIS A 239 -8.46 6.42 -16.67
C HIS A 239 -7.09 6.33 -15.97
N VAL A 240 -6.56 5.12 -15.77
CA VAL A 240 -5.20 4.94 -15.19
C VAL A 240 -4.14 5.62 -16.05
N ALA A 241 -4.24 5.50 -17.37
CA ALA A 241 -3.30 6.15 -18.28
C ALA A 241 -3.36 7.69 -18.20
N THR A 242 -4.52 8.25 -17.91
CA THR A 242 -4.71 9.70 -17.70
C THR A 242 -4.13 10.16 -16.38
N GLU A 243 -4.35 9.41 -15.29
CA GLU A 243 -3.93 9.77 -13.94
C GLU A 243 -2.41 9.62 -13.72
N ILE A 244 -1.79 8.57 -14.27
CA ILE A 244 -0.38 8.24 -14.01
C ILE A 244 0.48 8.38 -15.27
N GLY A 245 -0.07 7.98 -16.41
CA GLY A 245 0.63 7.92 -17.70
C GLY A 245 0.46 6.57 -18.39
N ALA A 246 0.70 6.55 -19.69
CA ALA A 246 0.48 5.38 -20.55
C ALA A 246 1.26 4.13 -20.11
N ILE A 247 2.43 4.31 -19.48
CA ILE A 247 3.28 3.21 -18.99
C ILE A 247 2.63 2.43 -17.85
N ALA A 248 1.73 3.07 -17.09
CA ALA A 248 1.02 2.45 -15.96
C ALA A 248 -0.33 1.82 -16.37
N LYS A 249 -0.66 1.87 -17.65
CA LYS A 249 -1.93 1.32 -18.16
C LYS A 249 -1.98 -0.20 -17.95
N PRO A 250 -2.98 -0.75 -17.21
CA PRO A 250 -3.10 -2.19 -17.04
C PRO A 250 -3.22 -2.92 -18.37
N LYS A 251 -2.53 -4.05 -18.51
CA LYS A 251 -2.68 -4.94 -19.67
C LYS A 251 -4.06 -5.61 -19.65
N ALA A 252 -4.52 -6.04 -18.46
CA ALA A 252 -5.84 -6.62 -18.26
C ALA A 252 -6.44 -6.20 -16.93
N ILE A 253 -7.78 -6.12 -16.87
CA ILE A 253 -8.56 -5.88 -15.66
C ILE A 253 -9.56 -7.01 -15.47
N PHE A 254 -9.46 -7.73 -14.35
CA PHE A 254 -10.42 -8.76 -13.97
C PHE A 254 -11.42 -8.19 -12.97
N PHE A 255 -12.69 -8.18 -13.32
CA PHE A 255 -13.75 -7.81 -12.41
C PHE A 255 -14.08 -8.98 -11.46
N THR A 256 -14.10 -8.71 -10.18
CA THR A 256 -14.39 -9.69 -9.13
C THR A 256 -15.37 -9.13 -8.10
N PRO A 257 -16.26 -9.95 -7.55
CA PRO A 257 -17.16 -9.48 -6.49
C PRO A 257 -16.40 -9.12 -5.20
N GLU A 258 -15.27 -9.78 -4.93
CA GLU A 258 -14.44 -9.56 -3.76
C GLU A 258 -12.98 -9.89 -4.05
N LEU A 259 -12.06 -9.21 -3.34
CA LEU A 259 -10.62 -9.49 -3.38
C LEU A 259 -10.24 -10.53 -2.31
N PRO A 260 -9.26 -11.42 -2.59
CA PRO A 260 -8.79 -12.39 -1.59
C PRO A 260 -8.06 -11.66 -0.45
N LYS A 261 -8.56 -11.85 0.77
CA LYS A 261 -8.05 -11.19 1.98
C LYS A 261 -7.68 -12.21 3.05
N THR A 262 -6.71 -11.87 3.87
CA THR A 262 -6.45 -12.57 5.12
C THR A 262 -7.58 -12.32 6.12
N ARG A 263 -7.64 -13.10 7.19
CA ARG A 263 -8.58 -12.88 8.31
C ARG A 263 -8.45 -11.49 8.95
N SER A 264 -7.29 -10.85 8.82
CA SER A 264 -7.05 -9.47 9.28
C SER A 264 -7.42 -8.40 8.25
N GLY A 265 -7.98 -8.77 7.07
CA GLY A 265 -8.42 -7.86 6.02
C GLY A 265 -7.35 -7.44 5.02
N LYS A 266 -6.11 -7.96 5.11
CA LYS A 266 -5.03 -7.63 4.19
C LYS A 266 -5.20 -8.39 2.87
N ILE A 267 -5.12 -7.68 1.73
CA ILE A 267 -5.18 -8.28 0.39
C ILE A 267 -3.99 -9.22 0.16
N MET A 268 -4.27 -10.42 -0.34
CA MET A 268 -3.28 -11.46 -0.61
C MET A 268 -2.78 -11.39 -2.06
N ARG A 269 -1.98 -10.35 -2.38
CA ARG A 269 -1.47 -10.10 -3.75
C ARG A 269 -0.70 -11.29 -4.33
N ARG A 270 -0.03 -12.09 -3.49
CA ARG A 270 0.64 -13.30 -3.94
C ARG A 270 -0.32 -14.26 -4.66
N LEU A 271 -1.51 -14.50 -4.09
CA LEU A 271 -2.51 -15.36 -4.73
C LEU A 271 -3.04 -14.77 -6.04
N LEU A 272 -3.22 -13.44 -6.10
CA LEU A 272 -3.62 -12.76 -7.33
C LEU A 272 -2.56 -12.89 -8.42
N ARG A 273 -1.28 -12.82 -8.06
CA ARG A 273 -0.16 -13.06 -8.99
C ARG A 273 -0.13 -14.50 -9.47
N ASP A 274 -0.32 -15.47 -8.58
CA ASP A 274 -0.38 -16.89 -8.96
C ASP A 274 -1.53 -17.14 -9.95
N VAL A 275 -2.69 -16.50 -9.76
CA VAL A 275 -3.83 -16.54 -10.69
C VAL A 275 -3.47 -15.89 -12.04
N ALA A 276 -2.87 -14.69 -12.03
CA ALA A 276 -2.51 -13.95 -13.24
C ALA A 276 -1.49 -14.71 -14.12
N GLU A 277 -0.63 -15.48 -13.50
CA GLU A 277 0.41 -16.27 -14.19
C GLU A 277 0.01 -17.74 -14.42
N GLY A 278 -1.23 -18.11 -14.11
CA GLY A 278 -1.72 -19.50 -14.29
C GLY A 278 -0.97 -20.52 -13.42
N ARG A 279 -0.36 -20.10 -12.32
CA ARG A 279 0.39 -20.95 -11.42
C ARG A 279 -0.50 -21.64 -10.38
N ASN A 280 -0.03 -22.75 -9.83
CA ASN A 280 -0.66 -23.35 -8.67
C ASN A 280 -0.63 -22.36 -7.50
N LEU A 281 -1.77 -22.25 -6.81
CA LEU A 281 -1.85 -21.41 -5.63
C LEU A 281 -0.89 -21.90 -4.54
N GLY A 282 -0.10 -20.98 -4.01
CA GLY A 282 0.71 -21.27 -2.83
C GLY A 282 -0.13 -21.42 -1.56
N ASP A 283 0.49 -21.19 -0.38
CA ASP A 283 -0.17 -21.30 0.92
C ASP A 283 -1.43 -20.42 1.04
N THR A 284 -2.58 -21.05 1.31
CA THR A 284 -3.90 -20.40 1.48
C THR A 284 -4.40 -20.44 2.92
N THR A 285 -3.61 -20.90 3.88
CA THR A 285 -4.03 -21.14 5.28
C THR A 285 -4.53 -19.89 6.01
N THR A 286 -4.08 -18.70 5.60
CA THR A 286 -4.49 -17.41 6.18
C THR A 286 -5.66 -16.76 5.47
N LEU A 287 -6.15 -17.34 4.38
CA LEU A 287 -7.25 -16.82 3.58
C LEU A 287 -8.56 -16.82 4.39
N ALA A 288 -9.31 -15.73 4.29
CA ALA A 288 -10.59 -15.59 4.97
C ALA A 288 -11.68 -16.47 4.31
N ASP A 289 -11.71 -16.48 2.98
CA ASP A 289 -12.67 -17.26 2.18
C ASP A 289 -11.99 -17.83 0.92
N ALA A 290 -11.95 -19.16 0.83
CA ALA A 290 -11.33 -19.85 -0.30
C ALA A 290 -12.17 -19.78 -1.59
N SER A 291 -13.47 -19.52 -1.51
CA SER A 291 -14.35 -19.43 -2.69
C SER A 291 -13.99 -18.26 -3.61
N VAL A 292 -13.48 -17.18 -3.05
CA VAL A 292 -13.03 -15.99 -3.79
C VAL A 292 -11.91 -16.33 -4.78
N VAL A 293 -10.95 -17.13 -4.36
CA VAL A 293 -9.80 -17.48 -5.21
C VAL A 293 -10.19 -18.49 -6.29
N ASN A 294 -11.05 -19.43 -5.97
CA ASN A 294 -11.58 -20.40 -6.94
C ASN A 294 -12.36 -19.69 -8.06
N GLU A 295 -13.16 -18.68 -7.72
CA GLU A 295 -13.89 -17.87 -8.70
C GLU A 295 -12.93 -17.04 -9.58
N LEU A 296 -11.88 -16.47 -8.98
CA LEU A 296 -10.85 -15.74 -9.73
C LEU A 296 -10.09 -16.64 -10.71
N GLN A 297 -9.73 -17.86 -10.32
CA GLN A 297 -9.10 -18.83 -11.21
C GLN A 297 -10.01 -19.20 -12.38
N ARG A 298 -11.29 -19.43 -12.11
CA ARG A 298 -12.28 -19.72 -13.16
C ARG A 298 -12.36 -18.58 -14.18
N ARG A 299 -12.48 -17.34 -13.72
CA ARG A 299 -12.54 -16.14 -14.57
C ARG A 299 -11.27 -15.89 -15.37
N ALA A 300 -10.12 -16.09 -14.74
CA ALA A 300 -8.83 -15.96 -15.43
C ALA A 300 -8.66 -17.01 -16.54
N ALA A 301 -9.19 -18.22 -16.35
CA ALA A 301 -9.18 -19.28 -17.37
C ALA A 301 -10.18 -19.03 -18.52
N GLU A 302 -11.25 -18.27 -18.27
CA GLU A 302 -12.27 -17.91 -19.26
C GLU A 302 -11.94 -16.64 -20.04
N ALA A 303 -10.94 -15.85 -19.59
CA ALA A 303 -10.50 -14.66 -20.32
C ALA A 303 -9.87 -15.05 -21.66
N PRO A 304 -10.27 -14.45 -22.79
CA PRO A 304 -9.67 -14.73 -24.08
C PRO A 304 -8.18 -14.38 -24.04
N ALA A 305 -7.34 -15.29 -24.52
CA ALA A 305 -5.94 -14.97 -24.79
C ALA A 305 -5.95 -13.88 -25.88
N GLU A 306 -5.59 -12.65 -25.50
CA GLU A 306 -5.37 -11.61 -26.51
C GLU A 306 -4.09 -11.97 -27.28
N ASP A 307 -4.25 -12.18 -28.63
CA ASP A 307 -3.20 -12.35 -29.62
C ASP A 307 -2.30 -11.09 -29.76
#